data_2a0a752acb196bfaea91f0fe2859c3ea
#
_entry.id   2a0a752acb196bfaea91f0fe2859c3ea
#
_cell.length_a   1.000
_cell.length_b   1.000
_cell.length_c   1.000
_cell.angle_alpha   90.00
_cell.angle_beta   90.00
_cell.angle_gamma   90.00
#
_symmetry.space_group_name_H-M   'P 1'
#
loop_
_entity.id
_entity.type
_entity.pdbx_description
1 polymer ?
#
loop_
_entity_poly.entity_id
_entity_poly.type
_entity_poly.pdbx_seq_one_letter_code
_entity_poly.pdbx_strand_id
1 'polypeptide(L)'
;MKQRDIEKYRHDLEVIRMTAEQVKKDFAFHNIEITFSGNEMTAYDELKAQLIPLLSKLFTENKPRLMQLLYRVDVPERDWKKVLAIDDKNAQSEKLSSIILEREFMKAMTKKFYSGK
;
A
#
# COMPACT_ATOMS: atom_id res chain seq x y z
N MET A 1 1.22 -2.57 -17.04
CA MET A 1 0.79 -3.94 -16.72
C MET A 1 -0.73 -4.04 -16.81
N LYS A 2 -1.22 -5.09 -17.41
CA LYS A 2 -2.67 -5.24 -17.61
C LYS A 2 -3.34 -5.79 -16.36
N GLN A 3 -4.63 -5.46 -16.19
CA GLN A 3 -5.41 -5.92 -15.04
C GLN A 3 -5.40 -7.45 -14.89
N ARG A 4 -5.47 -8.19 -15.98
CA ARG A 4 -5.43 -9.66 -15.92
C ARG A 4 -4.10 -10.20 -15.41
N ASP A 5 -3.00 -9.47 -15.61
CA ASP A 5 -1.69 -9.87 -15.08
C ASP A 5 -1.68 -9.70 -13.56
N ILE A 6 -2.29 -8.62 -13.06
CA ILE A 6 -2.44 -8.39 -11.63
C ILE A 6 -3.25 -9.52 -10.99
N GLU A 7 -4.38 -9.88 -11.60
CA GLU A 7 -5.22 -10.97 -11.09
C GLU A 7 -4.48 -12.29 -11.07
N LYS A 8 -3.71 -12.58 -12.12
CA LYS A 8 -2.95 -13.81 -12.23
C LYS A 8 -1.99 -14.03 -11.07
N TYR A 9 -1.35 -12.96 -10.59
CA TYR A 9 -0.32 -13.06 -9.56
C TYR A 9 -0.80 -12.67 -8.18
N ARG A 10 -2.07 -12.35 -8.01
CA ARG A 10 -2.64 -11.91 -6.73
C ARG A 10 -2.47 -12.93 -5.62
N HIS A 11 -2.40 -14.22 -5.94
CA HIS A 11 -2.23 -15.30 -4.98
C HIS A 11 -0.82 -15.91 -4.99
N ASP A 12 0.12 -15.32 -5.71
CA ASP A 12 1.52 -15.75 -5.72
C ASP A 12 2.14 -15.39 -4.37
N LEU A 13 2.48 -16.42 -3.57
CA LEU A 13 2.97 -16.22 -2.21
C LEU A 13 4.26 -15.41 -2.16
N GLU A 14 5.15 -15.59 -3.13
CA GLU A 14 6.37 -14.79 -3.20
C GLU A 14 6.07 -13.31 -3.44
N VAL A 15 5.15 -13.03 -4.36
CA VAL A 15 4.76 -11.64 -4.63
C VAL A 15 4.09 -11.03 -3.41
N ILE A 16 3.26 -11.79 -2.70
CA ILE A 16 2.61 -11.31 -1.48
C ILE A 16 3.67 -10.94 -0.43
N ARG A 17 4.65 -11.81 -0.21
CA ARG A 17 5.73 -11.54 0.74
C ARG A 17 6.53 -10.31 0.31
N MET A 18 6.85 -10.21 -0.98
CA MET A 18 7.56 -9.05 -1.52
C MET A 18 6.76 -7.76 -1.35
N THR A 19 5.43 -7.85 -1.49
CA THR A 19 4.54 -6.71 -1.27
C THR A 19 4.65 -6.23 0.18
N ALA A 20 4.59 -7.15 1.14
CA ALA A 20 4.71 -6.81 2.56
C ALA A 20 6.07 -6.16 2.84
N GLU A 21 7.14 -6.69 2.27
CA GLU A 21 8.48 -6.11 2.44
C GLU A 21 8.58 -4.72 1.82
N GLN A 22 7.92 -4.51 0.68
CA GLN A 22 7.91 -3.21 0.04
C GLN A 22 7.16 -2.17 0.89
N VAL A 23 6.03 -2.55 1.47
CA VAL A 23 5.29 -1.69 2.40
C VAL A 23 6.17 -1.30 3.58
N LYS A 24 6.82 -2.29 4.21
CA LYS A 24 7.71 -2.05 5.35
C LYS A 24 8.81 -1.07 4.97
N LYS A 25 9.43 -1.26 3.82
CA LYS A 25 10.54 -0.43 3.34
C LYS A 25 10.10 1.02 3.09
N ASP A 26 8.99 1.20 2.37
CA ASP A 26 8.53 2.54 2.02
C ASP A 26 8.07 3.32 3.24
N PHE A 27 7.41 2.66 4.19
CA PHE A 27 6.97 3.32 5.41
C PHE A 27 8.14 3.59 6.36
N ALA A 28 9.13 2.69 6.43
CA ALA A 28 10.32 2.91 7.23
C ALA A 28 11.12 4.13 6.75
N PHE A 29 11.09 4.40 5.46
CA PHE A 29 11.73 5.60 4.91
C PHE A 29 11.17 6.88 5.55
N HIS A 30 9.92 6.85 5.99
CA HIS A 30 9.27 7.96 6.68
C HIS A 30 9.18 7.75 8.19
N ASN A 31 10.03 6.88 8.74
CA ASN A 31 10.10 6.58 10.17
C ASN A 31 8.80 5.99 10.72
N ILE A 32 8.10 5.20 9.90
CA ILE A 32 6.89 4.51 10.31
C ILE A 32 7.15 3.00 10.25
N GLU A 33 7.00 2.33 11.39
CA GLU A 33 7.19 0.89 11.46
C GLU A 33 5.91 0.16 11.09
N ILE A 34 6.01 -0.73 10.08
CA ILE A 34 4.94 -1.65 9.70
C ILE A 34 5.48 -3.05 9.96
N THR A 35 4.67 -3.90 10.56
CA THR A 35 5.07 -5.27 10.89
C THR A 35 4.36 -6.27 9.98
N PHE A 36 4.97 -7.45 9.87
CA PHE A 36 4.40 -8.56 9.11
C PHE A 36 4.80 -9.86 9.79
N SER A 37 3.80 -10.73 10.05
CA SER A 37 4.02 -12.01 10.73
C SER A 37 4.84 -13.02 9.93
N GLY A 38 4.89 -12.85 8.60
CA GLY A 38 5.49 -13.82 7.69
C GLY A 38 4.47 -14.78 7.10
N ASN A 39 3.22 -14.71 7.53
CA ASN A 39 2.16 -15.55 6.99
C ASN A 39 1.52 -14.89 5.78
N GLU A 40 1.85 -15.39 4.59
CA GLU A 40 1.38 -14.81 3.33
C GLU A 40 -0.16 -14.84 3.21
N MET A 41 -0.79 -15.83 3.83
CA MET A 41 -2.26 -15.98 3.74
C MET A 41 -3.01 -14.85 4.46
N THR A 42 -2.39 -14.22 5.45
CA THR A 42 -2.99 -13.12 6.22
C THR A 42 -2.33 -11.77 5.94
N ALA A 43 -1.40 -11.72 4.99
CA ALA A 43 -0.58 -10.53 4.77
C ALA A 43 -1.40 -9.26 4.50
N TYR A 44 -2.33 -9.32 3.56
CA TYR A 44 -3.11 -8.12 3.20
C TYR A 44 -3.98 -7.65 4.36
N ASP A 45 -4.57 -8.56 5.10
CA ASP A 45 -5.38 -8.21 6.28
C ASP A 45 -4.52 -7.59 7.36
N GLU A 46 -3.33 -8.14 7.63
CA GLU A 46 -2.40 -7.59 8.61
C GLU A 46 -1.94 -6.18 8.26
N LEU A 47 -1.58 -5.99 6.99
CA LEU A 47 -1.11 -4.70 6.51
C LEU A 47 -2.24 -3.67 6.55
N LYS A 48 -3.41 -4.04 6.06
CA LYS A 48 -4.56 -3.14 6.03
C LYS A 48 -4.98 -2.70 7.43
N ALA A 49 -4.96 -3.64 8.39
CA ALA A 49 -5.30 -3.35 9.78
C ALA A 49 -4.37 -2.30 10.40
N GLN A 50 -3.11 -2.25 9.97
CA GLN A 50 -2.16 -1.24 10.42
C GLN A 50 -2.29 0.07 9.65
N LEU A 51 -2.55 -0.01 8.35
CA LEU A 51 -2.62 1.17 7.49
C LEU A 51 -3.83 2.05 7.79
N ILE A 52 -5.00 1.47 8.02
CA ILE A 52 -6.23 2.24 8.19
C ILE A 52 -6.12 3.26 9.32
N PRO A 53 -5.80 2.86 10.57
CA PRO A 53 -5.67 3.83 11.66
C PRO A 53 -4.52 4.82 11.46
N LEU A 54 -3.42 4.36 10.87
CA LEU A 54 -2.27 5.21 10.57
C LEU A 54 -2.65 6.32 9.58
N LEU A 55 -3.32 5.96 8.49
CA LEU A 55 -3.73 6.92 7.48
C LEU A 55 -4.74 7.91 8.03
N SER A 56 -5.70 7.44 8.82
CA SER A 56 -6.66 8.31 9.47
C SER A 56 -5.97 9.35 10.34
N LYS A 57 -4.97 8.91 11.11
CA LYS A 57 -4.19 9.81 11.95
C LYS A 57 -3.42 10.84 11.14
N LEU A 58 -2.77 10.40 10.06
CA LEU A 58 -2.01 11.31 9.20
C LEU A 58 -2.91 12.34 8.51
N PHE A 59 -4.09 11.95 8.07
CA PHE A 59 -5.06 12.88 7.50
C PHE A 59 -5.40 14.00 8.46
N THR A 60 -5.53 13.69 9.74
CA THR A 60 -5.93 14.64 10.76
C THR A 60 -4.76 15.48 11.27
N GLU A 61 -3.62 14.84 11.51
CA GLU A 61 -2.53 15.46 12.27
C GLU A 61 -1.33 15.91 11.43
N ASN A 62 -1.12 15.31 10.26
CA ASN A 62 0.08 15.63 9.47
C ASN A 62 -0.12 15.31 7.99
N LYS A 63 -0.92 16.13 7.33
CA LYS A 63 -1.16 15.99 5.88
C LYS A 63 0.11 16.05 5.03
N PRO A 64 1.08 16.96 5.30
CA PRO A 64 2.31 16.97 4.51
C PRO A 64 3.06 15.64 4.55
N ARG A 65 3.12 14.99 5.71
CA ARG A 65 3.77 13.69 5.82
C ARG A 65 3.00 12.62 5.04
N LEU A 66 1.67 12.68 5.08
CA LEU A 66 0.83 11.78 4.29
C LEU A 66 1.13 11.94 2.80
N MET A 67 1.21 13.19 2.32
CA MET A 67 1.47 13.43 0.90
C MET A 67 2.84 12.94 0.48
N GLN A 68 3.85 13.08 1.34
CA GLN A 68 5.19 12.55 1.09
C GLN A 68 5.17 11.03 0.99
N LEU A 69 4.41 10.39 1.89
CA LEU A 69 4.25 8.94 1.88
C LEU A 69 3.57 8.45 0.60
N LEU A 70 2.50 9.12 0.19
CA LEU A 70 1.79 8.78 -1.05
C LEU A 70 2.69 8.93 -2.28
N TYR A 71 3.54 9.96 -2.26
CA TYR A 71 4.52 10.16 -3.32
C TYR A 71 5.55 9.02 -3.35
N ARG A 72 6.02 8.60 -2.18
CA ARG A 72 6.98 7.49 -2.06
C ARG A 72 6.39 6.17 -2.56
N VAL A 73 5.13 5.91 -2.23
CA VAL A 73 4.42 4.70 -2.67
C VAL A 73 4.07 4.77 -4.15
N ASP A 74 4.09 5.97 -4.72
CA ASP A 74 3.73 6.23 -6.11
C ASP A 74 2.24 6.10 -6.36
N VAL A 75 1.45 6.71 -5.48
CA VAL A 75 -0.01 6.81 -5.66
C VAL A 75 -0.29 7.99 -6.59
N PRO A 76 -0.95 7.77 -7.75
CA PRO A 76 -1.25 8.86 -8.67
C PRO A 76 -2.14 9.93 -8.03
N GLU A 77 -1.89 11.18 -8.38
CA GLU A 77 -2.64 12.31 -7.84
C GLU A 77 -4.16 12.17 -8.05
N ARG A 78 -4.57 11.69 -9.22
CA ARG A 78 -5.99 11.49 -9.51
C ARG A 78 -6.66 10.52 -8.54
N ASP A 79 -5.90 9.53 -8.05
CA ASP A 79 -6.45 8.51 -7.14
C ASP A 79 -6.61 9.07 -5.73
N TRP A 80 -5.60 9.76 -5.19
CA TRP A 80 -5.75 10.30 -3.84
C TRP A 80 -6.71 11.51 -3.81
N LYS A 81 -6.88 12.23 -4.93
CA LYS A 81 -7.90 13.28 -5.02
C LYS A 81 -9.31 12.70 -4.89
N LYS A 82 -9.55 11.55 -5.51
CA LYS A 82 -10.84 10.86 -5.35
C LYS A 82 -11.08 10.44 -3.91
N VAL A 83 -10.03 10.00 -3.23
CA VAL A 83 -10.12 9.64 -1.82
C VAL A 83 -10.48 10.84 -0.97
N LEU A 84 -9.88 12.00 -1.23
CA LEU A 84 -10.17 13.22 -0.49
C LEU A 84 -11.63 13.66 -0.62
N ALA A 85 -12.30 13.28 -1.70
CA ALA A 85 -13.70 13.61 -1.93
C ALA A 85 -14.66 12.72 -1.12
N ILE A 86 -14.17 11.67 -0.47
CA ILE A 86 -14.99 10.80 0.37
C ILE A 86 -15.23 11.47 1.73
N ASP A 87 -16.49 11.61 2.13
CA ASP A 87 -16.85 12.32 3.36
C ASP A 87 -16.55 11.52 4.62
N ASP A 88 -16.82 10.20 4.61
CA ASP A 88 -16.60 9.36 5.77
C ASP A 88 -15.12 9.04 5.95
N LYS A 89 -14.56 9.39 7.11
CA LYS A 89 -13.16 9.17 7.43
C LYS A 89 -12.73 7.70 7.37
N ASN A 90 -13.57 6.81 7.85
CA ASN A 90 -13.26 5.38 7.82
C ASN A 90 -13.21 4.85 6.38
N ALA A 91 -14.20 5.23 5.58
CA ALA A 91 -14.23 4.86 4.17
C ALA A 91 -13.05 5.45 3.42
N GLN A 92 -12.66 6.68 3.75
CA GLN A 92 -11.52 7.36 3.15
C GLN A 92 -10.22 6.62 3.42
N SER A 93 -9.95 6.27 4.69
CA SER A 93 -8.74 5.56 5.09
C SER A 93 -8.71 4.15 4.54
N GLU A 94 -9.84 3.46 4.50
CA GLU A 94 -9.94 2.13 3.94
C GLU A 94 -9.64 2.15 2.44
N LYS A 95 -10.24 3.08 1.70
CA LYS A 95 -10.01 3.21 0.27
C LYS A 95 -8.54 3.51 -0.02
N LEU A 96 -7.94 4.42 0.74
CA LEU A 96 -6.55 4.79 0.55
C LEU A 96 -5.62 3.61 0.86
N SER A 97 -5.92 2.85 1.93
CA SER A 97 -5.11 1.66 2.25
C SER A 97 -5.13 0.65 1.11
N SER A 98 -6.30 0.45 0.48
CA SER A 98 -6.42 -0.46 -0.66
C SER A 98 -5.60 0.02 -1.86
N ILE A 99 -5.63 1.31 -2.13
CA ILE A 99 -4.85 1.91 -3.23
C ILE A 99 -3.36 1.74 -2.96
N ILE A 100 -2.91 1.99 -1.73
CA ILE A 100 -1.50 1.82 -1.34
C ILE A 100 -1.07 0.37 -1.55
N LEU A 101 -1.84 -0.58 -1.05
CA LEU A 101 -1.50 -2.00 -1.19
C LEU A 101 -1.45 -2.43 -2.65
N GLU A 102 -2.36 -1.93 -3.47
CA GLU A 102 -2.34 -2.21 -4.91
C GLU A 102 -1.07 -1.69 -5.58
N ARG A 103 -0.65 -0.46 -5.25
CA ARG A 103 0.58 0.11 -5.80
C ARG A 103 1.81 -0.66 -5.32
N GLU A 104 1.85 -1.04 -4.04
CA GLU A 104 2.96 -1.82 -3.50
C GLU A 104 3.02 -3.21 -4.14
N PHE A 105 1.87 -3.83 -4.37
CA PHE A 105 1.78 -5.10 -5.08
C PHE A 105 2.35 -4.97 -6.49
N MET A 106 2.00 -3.91 -7.21
CA MET A 106 2.52 -3.66 -8.55
C MET A 106 4.04 -3.46 -8.55
N LYS A 107 4.57 -2.77 -7.55
CA LYS A 107 6.02 -2.61 -7.39
C LYS A 107 6.69 -3.97 -7.18
N ALA A 108 6.11 -4.82 -6.33
CA ALA A 108 6.63 -6.15 -6.05
C ALA A 108 6.63 -7.01 -7.32
N MET A 109 5.53 -7.00 -8.06
CA MET A 109 5.45 -7.72 -9.32
C MET A 109 6.50 -7.26 -10.32
N THR A 110 6.67 -5.95 -10.43
CA THR A 110 7.66 -5.38 -11.35
C THR A 110 9.06 -5.84 -10.98
N LYS A 111 9.39 -5.82 -9.69
CA LYS A 111 10.69 -6.31 -9.23
C LYS A 111 10.90 -7.77 -9.57
N LYS A 112 9.90 -8.60 -9.33
CA LYS A 112 10.02 -10.05 -9.58
C LYS A 112 10.19 -10.36 -11.07
N PHE A 113 9.40 -9.73 -11.93
CA PHE A 113 9.31 -10.13 -13.33
C PHE A 113 10.12 -9.28 -14.31
N TYR A 114 10.60 -8.11 -13.90
CA TYR A 114 11.31 -7.22 -14.81
C TYR A 114 12.72 -6.85 -14.37
N SER A 115 13.08 -7.02 -13.12
CA SER A 115 14.42 -6.68 -12.64
C SER A 115 15.22 -7.89 -12.12
N GLY A 116 14.66 -9.08 -12.18
CA GLY A 116 15.30 -10.31 -11.72
C GLY A 116 16.15 -11.00 -12.76
N LYS A 117 16.57 -10.30 -13.78
CA LYS A 117 17.35 -10.91 -14.86
C LYS A 117 18.83 -10.92 -14.56
#